data_b99108191716f4398c3f2fdbfcfbbb4d
#
_entry.id   b99108191716f4398c3f2fdbfcfbbb4d
#
_cell.length_a   1.000
_cell.length_b   1.000
_cell.length_c   1.000
_cell.angle_alpha   90.00
_cell.angle_beta   90.00
_cell.angle_gamma   90.00
#
_symmetry.space_group_name_H-M   'P 1'
#
loop_
_entity.id
_entity.type
_entity.pdbx_description
1 polymer ?
#
loop_
_entity_poly.entity_id
_entity_poly.type
_entity_poly.pdbx_seq_one_letter_code
_entity_poly.pdbx_strand_id
1 'polypeptide(L)'
;MRTGNRPILTFVAIAYALSIALSLVVGLTGGYQSPLIGLRYLSMFLPAIAVLILTLAMNEPARHLTTPFPWRYLPIALFLIPVVLHAVMLPTMMALQGTIAWQDWLTPQADGLYRTPESRGWGTLTLTGLAGRIALNAVVGLVVVTFLAYFEEIGWRAWLLPRLEDRIGPRRAVS
;
A
#
# COMPACT_ATOMS: atom_id res chain seq x y z
N MET A 1 14.07 1.40 32.09
CA MET A 1 14.85 0.24 31.62
C MET A 1 15.19 0.46 30.16
N ARG A 2 16.48 0.62 29.81
CA ARG A 2 16.90 0.71 28.38
C ARG A 2 16.76 -0.70 27.79
N THR A 3 15.66 -0.96 27.13
CA THR A 3 15.52 -2.17 26.30
C THR A 3 16.66 -2.20 25.30
N GLY A 4 17.46 -3.27 25.29
CA GLY A 4 18.62 -3.39 24.40
C GLY A 4 18.20 -3.30 22.91
N ASN A 5 19.18 -3.13 21.98
CA ASN A 5 18.93 -3.09 20.51
C ASN A 5 18.26 -4.36 19.98
N ARG A 6 18.29 -5.41 20.77
CA ARG A 6 17.87 -6.74 20.39
C ARG A 6 16.43 -6.81 19.84
N PRO A 7 15.40 -6.27 20.52
CA PRO A 7 14.03 -6.34 19.98
C PRO A 7 13.87 -5.59 18.65
N ILE A 8 14.48 -4.40 18.51
CA ILE A 8 14.40 -3.60 17.29
C ILE A 8 15.04 -4.33 16.12
N LEU A 9 16.26 -4.84 16.30
CA LEU A 9 16.97 -5.59 15.26
C LEU A 9 16.22 -6.88 14.89
N THR A 10 15.66 -7.58 15.89
CA THR A 10 14.87 -8.79 15.66
C THR A 10 13.59 -8.47 14.88
N PHE A 11 12.89 -7.38 15.20
CA PHE A 11 11.73 -6.93 14.42
C PHE A 11 12.08 -6.70 12.95
N VAL A 12 13.12 -5.90 12.71
CA VAL A 12 13.57 -5.58 11.36
C VAL A 12 13.96 -6.85 10.62
N ALA A 13 14.74 -7.73 11.24
CA ALA A 13 15.15 -8.99 10.64
C ALA A 13 13.96 -9.87 10.27
N ILE A 14 12.97 -10.05 11.15
CA ILE A 14 11.78 -10.86 10.88
C ILE A 14 10.94 -10.22 9.76
N ALA A 15 10.66 -8.92 9.84
CA ALA A 15 9.84 -8.24 8.84
C ALA A 15 10.47 -8.34 7.44
N TYR A 16 11.78 -8.11 7.32
CA TYR A 16 12.48 -8.25 6.03
C TYR A 16 12.60 -9.69 5.57
N ALA A 17 12.91 -10.64 6.46
CA ALA A 17 12.99 -12.05 6.10
C ALA A 17 11.66 -12.58 5.54
N LEU A 18 10.53 -12.21 6.17
CA LEU A 18 9.21 -12.56 5.68
C LEU A 18 8.90 -11.89 4.33
N SER A 19 9.27 -10.63 4.16
CA SER A 19 9.07 -9.90 2.90
C SER A 19 9.89 -10.49 1.76
N ILE A 20 11.15 -10.85 2.02
CA ILE A 20 12.02 -11.51 1.05
C ILE A 20 11.47 -12.89 0.68
N ALA A 21 11.06 -13.69 1.67
CA ALA A 21 10.48 -15.01 1.43
C ALA A 21 9.23 -14.93 0.55
N LEU A 22 8.32 -14.00 0.85
CA LEU A 22 7.11 -13.76 0.05
C LEU A 22 7.46 -13.33 -1.39
N SER A 23 8.41 -12.40 -1.53
CA SER A 23 8.86 -11.91 -2.83
C SER A 23 9.51 -13.00 -3.67
N LEU A 24 10.29 -13.88 -3.05
CA LEU A 24 10.90 -15.03 -3.72
C LEU A 24 9.84 -16.02 -4.20
N VAL A 25 8.82 -16.32 -3.39
CA VAL A 25 7.71 -17.21 -3.80
C VAL A 25 7.02 -16.65 -5.05
N VAL A 26 6.65 -15.36 -5.05
CA VAL A 26 6.01 -14.74 -6.22
C VAL A 26 6.97 -14.68 -7.41
N GLY A 27 8.24 -14.33 -7.18
CA GLY A 27 9.25 -14.23 -8.24
C GLY A 27 9.52 -15.56 -8.93
N LEU A 28 9.71 -16.63 -8.15
CA LEU A 28 9.99 -17.97 -8.68
C LEU A 28 8.79 -18.62 -9.37
N THR A 29 7.57 -18.15 -9.09
CA THR A 29 6.34 -18.67 -9.73
C THR A 29 5.90 -17.87 -10.97
N GLY A 30 6.72 -16.94 -11.46
CA GLY A 30 6.45 -16.18 -12.68
C GLY A 30 6.36 -14.66 -12.50
N GLY A 31 6.68 -14.13 -11.32
CA GLY A 31 6.70 -12.69 -11.06
C GLY A 31 5.32 -12.05 -11.24
N TYR A 32 5.23 -11.03 -12.10
CA TYR A 32 3.97 -10.36 -12.40
C TYR A 32 2.93 -11.23 -13.12
N GLN A 33 3.35 -12.31 -13.77
CA GLN A 33 2.46 -13.28 -14.42
C GLN A 33 2.13 -14.48 -13.52
N SER A 34 2.64 -14.49 -12.29
CA SER A 34 2.41 -15.56 -11.34
C SER A 34 0.92 -15.65 -10.98
N PRO A 35 0.34 -16.86 -10.90
CA PRO A 35 -1.00 -17.05 -10.32
C PRO A 35 -1.04 -16.64 -8.84
N LEU A 36 0.13 -16.53 -8.19
CA LEU A 36 0.29 -16.13 -6.80
C LEU A 36 0.50 -14.61 -6.63
N ILE A 37 0.41 -13.81 -7.69
CA ILE A 37 0.66 -12.36 -7.65
C ILE A 37 -0.21 -11.65 -6.59
N GLY A 38 -1.40 -12.17 -6.30
CA GLY A 38 -2.28 -11.65 -5.24
C GLY A 38 -1.67 -11.72 -3.84
N LEU A 39 -0.72 -12.63 -3.59
CA LEU A 39 -0.04 -12.74 -2.31
C LEU A 39 0.78 -11.50 -1.96
N ARG A 40 1.13 -10.66 -2.93
CA ARG A 40 1.82 -9.38 -2.68
C ARG A 40 1.07 -8.49 -1.67
N TYR A 41 -0.27 -8.57 -1.63
CA TYR A 41 -1.05 -7.82 -0.66
C TYR A 41 -0.84 -8.29 0.78
N LEU A 42 -0.39 -9.54 0.98
CA LEU A 42 -0.02 -10.06 2.29
C LEU A 42 1.22 -9.36 2.86
N SER A 43 2.05 -8.71 2.02
CA SER A 43 3.22 -7.96 2.50
C SER A 43 2.84 -6.88 3.52
N MET A 44 1.66 -6.30 3.41
CA MET A 44 1.16 -5.29 4.35
C MET A 44 0.86 -5.86 5.75
N PHE A 45 0.65 -7.17 5.87
CA PHE A 45 0.47 -7.84 7.17
C PHE A 45 1.79 -8.21 7.85
N LEU A 46 2.89 -8.29 7.10
CA LEU A 46 4.16 -8.81 7.62
C LEU A 46 4.72 -8.02 8.81
N PRO A 47 4.63 -6.69 8.87
CA PRO A 47 5.03 -5.95 10.06
C PRO A 47 4.21 -6.30 11.30
N ALA A 48 2.89 -6.49 11.15
CA ALA A 48 2.04 -6.93 12.26
C ALA A 48 2.35 -8.38 12.69
N ILE A 49 2.63 -9.25 11.73
CA ILE A 49 3.06 -10.63 12.01
C ILE A 49 4.38 -10.63 12.78
N ALA A 50 5.34 -9.79 12.40
CA ALA A 50 6.59 -9.62 13.13
C ALA A 50 6.36 -9.17 14.58
N VAL A 51 5.43 -8.21 14.80
CA VAL A 51 5.03 -7.80 16.16
C VAL A 51 4.40 -8.95 16.93
N LEU A 52 3.52 -9.73 16.30
CA LEU A 52 2.89 -10.89 16.93
C LEU A 52 3.96 -11.90 17.39
N ILE A 53 4.92 -12.22 16.53
CA ILE A 53 6.04 -13.11 16.86
C ILE A 53 6.83 -12.57 18.05
N LEU A 54 7.16 -11.27 18.06
CA LEU A 54 7.91 -10.64 19.15
C LEU A 54 7.11 -10.61 20.46
N THR A 55 5.79 -10.39 20.36
CA THR A 55 4.91 -10.41 21.53
C THR A 55 4.90 -11.81 22.17
N LEU A 56 4.78 -12.84 21.34
CA LEU A 56 4.71 -14.23 21.82
C LEU A 56 6.08 -14.77 22.30
N ALA A 57 7.15 -14.44 21.57
CA ALA A 57 8.47 -14.99 21.84
C ALA A 57 9.29 -14.17 22.85
N MET A 58 9.08 -12.86 22.94
CA MET A 58 9.91 -11.95 23.74
C MET A 58 9.10 -11.11 24.74
N ASN A 59 7.78 -11.28 24.79
CA ASN A 59 6.85 -10.47 25.58
C ASN A 59 6.97 -8.96 25.31
N GLU A 60 7.10 -8.60 24.02
CA GLU A 60 7.28 -7.24 23.52
C GLU A 60 6.04 -6.75 22.75
N PRO A 61 4.93 -6.42 23.44
CA PRO A 61 3.68 -6.04 22.78
C PRO A 61 3.79 -4.69 22.07
N ALA A 62 2.90 -4.47 21.09
CA ALA A 62 2.72 -3.16 20.48
C ALA A 62 2.22 -2.16 21.54
N ARG A 63 2.72 -0.91 21.48
CA ARG A 63 2.13 0.19 22.23
C ARG A 63 0.86 0.64 21.50
N HIS A 64 -0.11 1.18 22.25
CA HIS A 64 -1.38 1.59 21.67
C HIS A 64 -1.20 2.67 20.60
N LEU A 65 -1.92 2.52 19.50
CA LEU A 65 -2.16 3.58 18.52
C LEU A 65 -3.14 4.60 19.13
N THR A 66 -2.64 5.44 20.05
CA THR A 66 -3.48 6.36 20.84
C THR A 66 -3.73 7.70 20.19
N THR A 67 -3.14 7.95 19.01
CA THR A 67 -3.39 9.21 18.31
C THR A 67 -4.77 9.21 17.67
N PRO A 68 -5.63 10.19 18.01
CA PRO A 68 -6.93 10.31 17.34
C PRO A 68 -6.72 10.48 15.83
N PHE A 69 -7.61 9.86 15.04
CA PHE A 69 -7.55 9.93 13.58
C PHE A 69 -7.58 11.39 13.14
N PRO A 70 -6.59 11.87 12.37
CA PRO A 70 -6.49 13.28 12.02
C PRO A 70 -7.39 13.64 10.83
N TRP A 71 -8.69 13.65 11.02
CA TRP A 71 -9.73 13.90 10.01
C TRP A 71 -9.47 15.12 9.11
N ARG A 72 -8.79 16.15 9.66
CA ARG A 72 -8.43 17.37 8.91
C ARG A 72 -7.50 17.11 7.73
N TYR A 73 -6.73 16.02 7.75
CA TYR A 73 -5.81 15.64 6.67
C TYR A 73 -6.45 14.71 5.64
N LEU A 74 -7.65 14.20 5.92
CA LEU A 74 -8.33 13.29 5.00
C LEU A 74 -8.59 13.92 3.62
N PRO A 75 -9.07 15.17 3.47
CA PRO A 75 -9.21 15.80 2.17
C PRO A 75 -7.87 15.95 1.44
N ILE A 76 -6.80 16.27 2.16
CA ILE A 76 -5.45 16.37 1.58
C ILE A 76 -5.00 15.00 1.05
N ALA A 77 -5.16 13.94 1.83
CA ALA A 77 -4.78 12.60 1.42
C ALA A 77 -5.62 12.09 0.22
N LEU A 78 -6.92 12.37 0.20
CA LEU A 78 -7.83 11.89 -0.84
C LEU A 78 -7.72 12.66 -2.16
N PHE A 79 -7.39 13.96 -2.11
CA PHE A 79 -7.42 14.81 -3.29
C PHE A 79 -6.04 15.35 -3.66
N LEU A 80 -5.30 15.94 -2.73
CA LEU A 80 -4.03 16.59 -3.05
C LEU A 80 -2.96 15.56 -3.45
N ILE A 81 -2.82 14.47 -2.69
CA ILE A 81 -1.80 13.46 -2.97
C ILE A 81 -2.03 12.80 -4.34
N PRO A 82 -3.23 12.30 -4.69
CA PRO A 82 -3.48 11.78 -6.03
C PRO A 82 -3.23 12.81 -7.15
N VAL A 83 -3.65 14.07 -6.95
CA VAL A 83 -3.41 15.14 -7.94
C VAL A 83 -1.92 15.37 -8.15
N VAL A 84 -1.13 15.49 -7.07
CA VAL A 84 0.33 15.69 -7.17
C VAL A 84 1.00 14.48 -7.83
N LEU A 85 0.62 13.26 -7.45
CA LEU A 85 1.17 12.05 -8.07
C LEU A 85 0.89 12.02 -9.59
N HIS A 86 -0.34 12.32 -10.01
CA HIS A 86 -0.66 12.35 -11.44
C HIS A 86 0.01 13.51 -12.17
N ALA A 87 0.14 14.68 -11.53
CA ALA A 87 0.84 15.83 -12.10
C ALA A 87 2.33 15.56 -12.33
N VAL A 88 2.94 14.64 -11.58
CA VAL A 88 4.32 14.20 -11.80
C VAL A 88 4.37 13.01 -12.79
N MET A 89 3.50 12.01 -12.59
CA MET A 89 3.50 10.80 -13.41
C MET A 89 3.18 11.08 -14.88
N LEU A 90 2.17 11.89 -15.18
CA LEU A 90 1.73 12.11 -16.55
C LEU A 90 2.83 12.76 -17.42
N PRO A 91 3.47 13.88 -17.01
CA PRO A 91 4.59 14.44 -17.78
C PRO A 91 5.78 13.49 -17.88
N THR A 92 6.05 12.71 -16.84
CA THR A 92 7.14 11.73 -16.86
C THR A 92 6.85 10.63 -17.89
N MET A 93 5.64 10.10 -17.93
CA MET A 93 5.23 9.11 -18.94
C MET A 93 5.28 9.69 -20.34
N MET A 94 4.84 10.94 -20.54
CA MET A 94 4.96 11.63 -21.83
C MET A 94 6.41 11.79 -22.28
N ALA A 95 7.30 12.15 -21.37
CA ALA A 95 8.73 12.32 -21.65
C ALA A 95 9.42 11.00 -21.99
N LEU A 96 9.04 9.90 -21.34
CA LEU A 96 9.66 8.59 -21.54
C LEU A 96 9.07 7.80 -22.71
N GLN A 97 7.77 7.93 -22.96
CA GLN A 97 7.03 7.13 -23.94
C GLN A 97 6.60 7.93 -25.19
N GLY A 98 6.80 9.24 -25.19
CA GLY A 98 6.43 10.14 -26.30
C GLY A 98 4.94 10.43 -26.42
N THR A 99 4.07 9.58 -25.89
CA THR A 99 2.61 9.77 -25.90
C THR A 99 1.95 9.15 -24.67
N ILE A 100 0.79 9.71 -24.29
CA ILE A 100 -0.15 9.00 -23.42
C ILE A 100 -1.14 8.31 -24.34
N ALA A 101 -1.03 6.99 -24.47
CA ALA A 101 -1.93 6.19 -25.29
C ALA A 101 -3.30 6.05 -24.58
N TRP A 102 -4.11 7.12 -24.63
CA TRP A 102 -5.47 7.10 -24.06
C TRP A 102 -6.34 6.00 -24.67
N GLN A 103 -6.06 5.65 -25.97
CA GLN A 103 -6.75 4.58 -26.67
C GLN A 103 -6.58 3.21 -26.01
N ASP A 104 -5.45 2.98 -25.34
CA ASP A 104 -5.20 1.75 -24.59
C ASP A 104 -6.03 1.67 -23.29
N TRP A 105 -6.59 2.80 -22.85
CA TRP A 105 -7.41 2.89 -21.65
C TRP A 105 -8.91 2.89 -21.94
N LEU A 106 -9.29 3.54 -23.04
CA LEU A 106 -10.68 3.76 -23.43
C LEU A 106 -10.79 3.91 -24.95
N THR A 107 -11.42 2.93 -25.58
CA THR A 107 -11.69 3.00 -27.02
C THR A 107 -13.16 3.36 -27.23
N PRO A 108 -13.48 4.57 -27.76
CA PRO A 108 -14.86 4.91 -28.11
C PRO A 108 -15.37 4.00 -29.22
N GLN A 109 -16.63 3.58 -29.11
CA GLN A 109 -17.36 2.77 -30.09
C GLN A 109 -18.40 3.65 -30.80
N ALA A 110 -18.85 3.21 -31.99
CA ALA A 110 -19.76 3.99 -32.82
C ALA A 110 -21.15 4.23 -32.17
N ASP A 111 -21.54 3.42 -31.23
CA ASP A 111 -22.83 3.46 -30.51
C ASP A 111 -22.80 4.31 -29.22
N GLY A 112 -21.71 5.09 -29.02
CA GLY A 112 -21.54 5.90 -27.80
C GLY A 112 -21.09 5.11 -26.57
N LEU A 113 -20.73 3.84 -26.75
CA LEU A 113 -20.13 3.02 -25.72
C LEU A 113 -18.60 3.20 -25.68
N TYR A 114 -18.00 2.80 -24.57
CA TYR A 114 -16.56 2.82 -24.37
C TYR A 114 -16.08 1.42 -24.03
N ARG A 115 -15.16 0.90 -24.83
CA ARG A 115 -14.49 -0.38 -24.56
C ARG A 115 -13.34 -0.12 -23.58
N THR A 116 -13.34 -0.86 -22.49
CA THR A 116 -12.23 -0.87 -21.52
C THR A 116 -11.22 -1.95 -21.88
N PRO A 117 -9.94 -1.82 -21.44
CA PRO A 117 -8.93 -2.86 -21.63
C PRO A 117 -9.41 -4.21 -21.07
N GLU A 118 -9.12 -5.30 -21.77
CA GLU A 118 -9.48 -6.66 -21.36
C GLU A 118 -8.93 -7.02 -20.00
N SER A 119 -7.75 -6.51 -19.66
CA SER A 119 -7.12 -6.68 -18.33
C SER A 119 -7.97 -6.20 -17.16
N ARG A 120 -8.96 -5.31 -17.40
CA ARG A 120 -9.89 -4.83 -16.37
C ARG A 120 -11.13 -5.72 -16.22
N GLY A 121 -11.45 -6.53 -17.23
CA GLY A 121 -12.63 -7.40 -17.21
C GLY A 121 -13.98 -6.65 -17.18
N TRP A 122 -14.00 -5.34 -17.55
CA TRP A 122 -15.23 -4.53 -17.48
C TRP A 122 -16.02 -4.52 -18.79
N GLY A 123 -15.42 -4.97 -19.87
CA GLY A 123 -16.05 -5.00 -21.18
C GLY A 123 -16.34 -3.61 -21.75
N THR A 124 -17.52 -3.48 -22.37
CA THR A 124 -18.00 -2.23 -22.98
C THR A 124 -19.04 -1.57 -22.09
N LEU A 125 -18.88 -0.28 -21.79
CA LEU A 125 -19.72 0.48 -20.87
C LEU A 125 -20.14 1.83 -21.46
N THR A 126 -21.31 2.33 -21.02
CA THR A 126 -21.67 3.73 -21.21
C THR A 126 -20.77 4.63 -20.35
N LEU A 127 -20.72 5.92 -20.63
CA LEU A 127 -19.95 6.88 -19.83
C LEU A 127 -20.39 6.88 -18.35
N THR A 128 -21.70 6.80 -18.10
CA THR A 128 -22.25 6.70 -16.74
C THR A 128 -21.89 5.38 -16.06
N GLY A 129 -21.94 4.27 -16.79
CA GLY A 129 -21.52 2.96 -16.30
C GLY A 129 -20.03 2.92 -15.95
N LEU A 130 -19.19 3.55 -16.79
CA LEU A 130 -17.78 3.71 -16.54
C LEU A 130 -17.51 4.54 -15.28
N ALA A 131 -18.16 5.70 -15.14
CA ALA A 131 -18.03 6.56 -13.97
C ALA A 131 -18.45 5.83 -12.68
N GLY A 132 -19.58 5.10 -12.73
CA GLY A 132 -20.05 4.28 -11.63
C GLY A 132 -19.05 3.16 -11.24
N ARG A 133 -18.44 2.52 -12.24
CA ARG A 133 -17.44 1.46 -12.00
C ARG A 133 -16.16 2.02 -11.39
N ILE A 134 -15.70 3.17 -11.88
CA ILE A 134 -14.53 3.87 -11.30
C ILE A 134 -14.82 4.27 -9.85
N ALA A 135 -15.98 4.89 -9.60
CA ALA A 135 -16.38 5.29 -8.24
C ALA A 135 -16.46 4.10 -7.28
N LEU A 136 -17.10 3.00 -7.71
CA LEU A 136 -17.18 1.78 -6.92
C LEU A 136 -15.78 1.22 -6.60
N ASN A 137 -14.91 1.12 -7.59
CA ASN A 137 -13.55 0.63 -7.37
C ASN A 137 -12.73 1.56 -6.47
N ALA A 138 -12.93 2.88 -6.57
CA ALA A 138 -12.27 3.83 -5.68
C ALA A 138 -12.71 3.63 -4.22
N VAL A 139 -14.02 3.46 -3.97
CA VAL A 139 -14.55 3.21 -2.63
C VAL A 139 -14.07 1.87 -2.08
N VAL A 140 -14.21 0.79 -2.85
CA VAL A 140 -13.75 -0.54 -2.45
C VAL A 140 -12.24 -0.55 -2.21
N GLY A 141 -11.48 0.06 -3.13
CA GLY A 141 -10.03 0.19 -3.00
C GLY A 141 -9.64 0.96 -1.74
N LEU A 142 -10.31 2.07 -1.45
CA LEU A 142 -10.06 2.87 -0.24
C LEU A 142 -10.26 2.03 1.03
N VAL A 143 -11.38 1.29 1.12
CA VAL A 143 -11.69 0.45 2.28
C VAL A 143 -10.65 -0.67 2.43
N VAL A 144 -10.35 -1.39 1.35
CA VAL A 144 -9.39 -2.49 1.36
C VAL A 144 -7.98 -2.01 1.70
N VAL A 145 -7.52 -0.93 1.05
CA VAL A 145 -6.18 -0.39 1.29
C VAL A 145 -6.05 0.15 2.71
N THR A 146 -7.08 0.83 3.23
CA THR A 146 -7.09 1.32 4.63
C THR A 146 -6.99 0.16 5.61
N PHE A 147 -7.74 -0.92 5.38
CA PHE A 147 -7.67 -2.12 6.20
C PHE A 147 -6.28 -2.75 6.18
N LEU A 148 -5.68 -2.91 5.01
CA LEU A 148 -4.34 -3.47 4.86
C LEU A 148 -3.28 -2.57 5.50
N ALA A 149 -3.36 -1.25 5.26
CA ALA A 149 -2.44 -0.27 5.84
C ALA A 149 -2.50 -0.24 7.38
N TYR A 150 -3.65 -0.52 7.98
CA TYR A 150 -3.77 -0.61 9.43
C TYR A 150 -2.83 -1.67 10.04
N PHE A 151 -2.67 -2.82 9.41
CA PHE A 151 -1.73 -3.85 9.87
C PHE A 151 -0.27 -3.40 9.72
N GLU A 152 0.04 -2.68 8.65
CA GLU A 152 1.35 -2.09 8.46
C GLU A 152 1.67 -1.06 9.57
N GLU A 153 0.70 -0.21 9.92
CA GLU A 153 0.81 0.78 10.98
C GLU A 153 1.04 0.16 12.37
N ILE A 154 0.49 -1.03 12.64
CA ILE A 154 0.77 -1.78 13.86
C ILE A 154 2.27 -2.07 14.00
N GLY A 155 2.91 -2.48 12.92
CA GLY A 155 4.34 -2.77 12.92
C GLY A 155 5.19 -1.52 13.06
N TRP A 156 4.99 -0.56 12.17
CA TRP A 156 5.87 0.60 12.07
C TRP A 156 5.58 1.66 13.13
N ARG A 157 4.32 2.04 13.31
CA ARG A 157 3.94 3.14 14.22
C ARG A 157 3.61 2.72 15.64
N ALA A 158 2.94 1.56 15.83
CA ALA A 158 2.59 1.15 17.18
C ALA A 158 3.74 0.38 17.87
N TRP A 159 4.64 -0.24 17.11
CA TRP A 159 5.71 -1.03 17.70
C TRP A 159 7.11 -0.42 17.52
N LEU A 160 7.55 -0.17 16.28
CA LEU A 160 8.92 0.25 15.99
C LEU A 160 9.19 1.71 16.38
N LEU A 161 8.36 2.64 15.89
CA LEU A 161 8.60 4.08 16.07
C LEU A 161 8.74 4.49 17.53
N PRO A 162 7.86 4.10 18.48
CA PRO A 162 8.01 4.50 19.89
C PRO A 162 9.32 4.00 20.51
N ARG A 163 9.80 2.82 20.08
CA ARG A 163 11.06 2.27 20.56
C ARG A 163 12.29 3.00 20.00
N LEU A 164 12.18 3.48 18.77
CA LEU A 164 13.20 4.34 18.19
C LEU A 164 13.21 5.72 18.85
N GLU A 165 12.05 6.33 19.09
CA GLU A 165 11.93 7.61 19.79
C GLU A 165 12.53 7.57 21.19
N ASP A 166 12.25 6.52 21.96
CA ASP A 166 12.84 6.33 23.30
C ASP A 166 14.38 6.26 23.27
N ARG A 167 14.93 5.93 22.12
CA ARG A 167 16.34 5.60 21.95
C ARG A 167 17.20 6.71 21.39
N ILE A 168 16.76 7.27 20.25
CA ILE A 168 17.51 8.25 19.47
C ILE A 168 16.86 9.63 19.50
N GLY A 169 15.73 9.75 20.20
CA GLY A 169 14.91 10.95 20.30
C GLY A 169 13.95 11.12 19.12
N PRO A 170 12.83 11.83 19.33
CA PRO A 170 11.73 11.91 18.35
C PRO A 170 12.17 12.54 17.02
N ARG A 171 13.07 13.54 17.04
CA ARG A 171 13.54 14.19 15.80
C ARG A 171 14.37 13.27 14.90
N ARG A 172 15.13 12.34 15.48
CA ARG A 172 15.97 11.39 14.72
C ARG A 172 15.23 10.10 14.35
N ALA A 173 14.14 9.80 15.01
CA ALA A 173 13.35 8.61 14.74
C ALA A 173 12.47 8.78 13.47
N VAL A 174 12.18 10.03 13.08
CA VAL A 174 11.28 10.38 11.96
C VAL A 174 12.04 10.92 10.73
N SER A 175 13.35 11.23 10.88
CA SER A 175 14.22 11.62 9.77
C SER A 175 14.81 10.41 9.04
#